data_a242636f1c793981edce00bb87f804a8
#
_entry.id   a242636f1c793981edce00bb87f804a8
#
_cell.length_a   1.000
_cell.length_b   1.000
_cell.length_c   1.000
_cell.angle_alpha   90.00
_cell.angle_beta   90.00
_cell.angle_gamma   90.00
#
_symmetry.space_group_name_H-M   'P 1'
#
loop_
_entity.id
_entity.type
_entity.pdbx_description
1 polymer ?
#
loop_
_entity_poly.entity_id
_entity_poly.type
_entity_poly.pdbx_seq_one_letter_code
_entity_poly.pdbx_strand_id
1 'polypeptide(L)'
;MTADVKLAFDILAFTSVMVLIVLGLGVIASMMGIFNFAHGEFVLLGAFTLYFFHERALPLWSGILAAPVVLACLGFVLERTVIRRFYASPITAMLGTFAIGLVIREIVRGLLGGHYKAIPEPVSGMLSIAGLDFSVWRIVIICITVVVMFASWLFLARTSMGLRIRGALENPMLARACGISTARLYAFTFAFGSALAGLAGALIVPLYGLSADIGIRFLVQAFLSVMLGGVGSFEGPVLGAAIVGSLAAGLPWLVFPVLADPLVFVIALAVVKFRPQGLIAKGRL
;
A
#
# COMPACT_ATOMS: atom_id res chain seq x y z
N MET A 1 -30.53 -10.57 -1.34
CA MET A 1 -30.29 -9.51 -2.36
C MET A 1 -29.79 -8.18 -1.76
N THR A 2 -30.45 -7.59 -0.78
CA THR A 2 -30.00 -6.33 -0.15
C THR A 2 -28.72 -6.48 0.67
N ALA A 3 -28.56 -7.57 1.42
CA ALA A 3 -27.35 -7.89 2.19
C ALA A 3 -26.15 -8.16 1.29
N ASP A 4 -26.35 -8.82 0.16
CA ASP A 4 -25.30 -9.18 -0.78
C ASP A 4 -24.70 -7.94 -1.47
N VAL A 5 -25.54 -6.94 -1.78
CA VAL A 5 -25.10 -5.66 -2.38
C VAL A 5 -24.27 -4.87 -1.38
N LYS A 6 -24.67 -4.82 -0.10
CA LYS A 6 -23.92 -4.16 0.96
C LYS A 6 -22.57 -4.84 1.19
N LEU A 7 -22.56 -6.17 1.21
CA LEU A 7 -21.33 -6.95 1.33
C LEU A 7 -20.37 -6.66 0.16
N ALA A 8 -20.89 -6.67 -1.08
CA ALA A 8 -20.06 -6.36 -2.25
C ALA A 8 -19.45 -4.95 -2.18
N PHE A 9 -20.20 -3.97 -1.68
CA PHE A 9 -19.72 -2.62 -1.46
C PHE A 9 -18.62 -2.55 -0.38
N ASP A 10 -18.80 -3.26 0.72
CA ASP A 10 -17.81 -3.32 1.81
C ASP A 10 -16.49 -3.98 1.33
N ILE A 11 -16.61 -5.06 0.54
CA ILE A 11 -15.47 -5.73 -0.12
C ILE A 11 -14.77 -4.75 -1.06
N LEU A 12 -15.52 -4.01 -1.87
CA LEU A 12 -14.95 -3.04 -2.82
C LEU A 12 -14.19 -1.91 -2.09
N ALA A 13 -14.75 -1.38 -1.00
CA ALA A 13 -14.12 -0.33 -0.21
C ALA A 13 -12.80 -0.81 0.43
N PHE A 14 -12.78 -2.00 1.03
CA PHE A 14 -11.56 -2.59 1.59
C PHE A 14 -10.52 -2.86 0.49
N THR A 15 -10.94 -3.47 -0.61
CA THR A 15 -10.09 -3.78 -1.76
C THR A 15 -9.47 -2.51 -2.34
N SER A 16 -10.20 -1.40 -2.37
CA SER A 16 -9.68 -0.11 -2.83
C SER A 16 -8.51 0.37 -2.01
N VAL A 17 -8.56 0.29 -0.67
CA VAL A 17 -7.41 0.64 0.18
C VAL A 17 -6.26 -0.32 -0.05
N MET A 18 -6.54 -1.63 -0.16
CA MET A 18 -5.50 -2.62 -0.48
C MET A 18 -4.78 -2.29 -1.79
N VAL A 19 -5.50 -1.83 -2.82
CA VAL A 19 -4.88 -1.39 -4.08
C VAL A 19 -3.89 -0.25 -3.86
N LEU A 20 -4.20 0.76 -3.04
CA LEU A 20 -3.27 1.86 -2.76
C LEU A 20 -2.00 1.38 -2.04
N ILE A 21 -2.15 0.53 -1.03
CA ILE A 21 -1.02 -0.04 -0.28
C ILE A 21 -0.14 -0.86 -1.22
N VAL A 22 -0.76 -1.73 -2.00
CA VAL A 22 -0.06 -2.66 -2.90
C VAL A 22 0.58 -1.94 -4.08
N LEU A 23 -0.04 -0.88 -4.59
CA LEU A 23 0.57 -0.04 -5.64
C LEU A 23 1.91 0.54 -5.17
N GLY A 24 1.96 1.08 -3.95
CA GLY A 24 3.18 1.62 -3.38
C GLY A 24 4.28 0.56 -3.26
N LEU A 25 3.95 -0.60 -2.69
CA LEU A 25 4.89 -1.71 -2.55
C LEU A 25 5.31 -2.30 -3.90
N GLY A 26 4.35 -2.49 -4.81
CA GLY A 26 4.58 -3.07 -6.13
C GLY A 26 5.50 -2.21 -7.00
N VAL A 27 5.33 -0.89 -6.96
CA VAL A 27 6.23 0.04 -7.67
C VAL A 27 7.65 -0.03 -7.11
N ILE A 28 7.83 -0.06 -5.77
CA ILE A 28 9.14 -0.22 -5.13
C ILE A 28 9.76 -1.57 -5.53
N ALA A 29 9.02 -2.67 -5.35
CA ALA A 29 9.50 -4.02 -5.64
C ALA A 29 9.88 -4.22 -7.12
N SER A 30 9.05 -3.71 -8.04
CA SER A 30 9.31 -3.80 -9.47
C SER A 30 10.56 -3.03 -9.90
N MET A 31 10.76 -1.81 -9.35
CA MET A 31 11.85 -0.94 -9.75
C MET A 31 13.19 -1.29 -9.12
N MET A 32 13.17 -1.68 -7.86
CA MET A 32 14.41 -1.83 -7.08
C MET A 32 14.82 -3.30 -6.94
N GLY A 33 13.93 -4.23 -7.31
CA GLY A 33 14.16 -5.66 -7.15
C GLY A 33 14.27 -6.11 -5.68
N ILE A 34 13.87 -5.24 -4.75
CA ILE A 34 13.89 -5.51 -3.31
C ILE A 34 12.48 -5.36 -2.73
N PHE A 35 12.15 -6.21 -1.78
CA PHE A 35 10.94 -6.08 -1.00
C PHE A 35 11.21 -5.20 0.23
N ASN A 36 10.39 -4.17 0.40
CA ASN A 36 10.46 -3.25 1.54
C ASN A 36 9.59 -3.75 2.69
N PHE A 37 10.20 -4.35 3.71
CA PHE A 37 9.48 -4.82 4.90
C PHE A 37 9.05 -3.68 5.86
N ALA A 38 9.57 -2.45 5.69
CA ALA A 38 9.06 -1.29 6.42
C ALA A 38 7.77 -0.70 5.81
N HIS A 39 7.27 -1.25 4.69
CA HIS A 39 6.14 -0.65 3.97
C HIS A 39 4.87 -0.58 4.80
N GLY A 40 4.59 -1.59 5.63
CA GLY A 40 3.48 -1.57 6.58
C GLY A 40 3.59 -0.43 7.59
N GLU A 41 4.80 -0.13 8.02
CA GLU A 41 5.03 0.95 8.98
C GLU A 41 4.89 2.35 8.33
N PHE A 42 5.01 2.44 7.01
CA PHE A 42 4.64 3.67 6.29
C PHE A 42 3.12 3.86 6.26
N VAL A 43 2.35 2.78 6.19
CA VAL A 43 0.88 2.83 6.39
C VAL A 43 0.57 3.26 7.82
N LEU A 44 1.24 2.69 8.83
CA LEU A 44 1.10 3.09 10.24
C LEU A 44 1.42 4.57 10.44
N LEU A 45 2.51 5.08 9.88
CA LEU A 45 2.89 6.50 9.98
C LEU A 45 1.91 7.43 9.26
N GLY A 46 1.32 6.99 8.15
CA GLY A 46 0.23 7.72 7.49
C GLY A 46 -1.00 7.84 8.38
N ALA A 47 -1.38 6.74 9.02
CA ALA A 47 -2.45 6.69 10.01
C ALA A 47 -2.12 7.56 11.24
N PHE A 48 -0.89 7.51 11.72
CA PHE A 48 -0.40 8.34 12.83
C PHE A 48 -0.38 9.83 12.46
N THR A 49 -0.07 10.18 11.22
CA THR A 49 -0.14 11.57 10.75
C THR A 49 -1.57 12.10 10.87
N LEU A 50 -2.59 11.35 10.43
CA LEU A 50 -3.99 11.76 10.60
C LEU A 50 -4.38 11.89 12.06
N TYR A 51 -3.96 10.94 12.90
CA TYR A 51 -4.17 11.00 14.35
C TYR A 51 -3.56 12.26 14.97
N PHE A 52 -2.34 12.64 14.59
CA PHE A 52 -1.69 13.85 15.07
C PHE A 52 -2.48 15.12 14.73
N PHE A 53 -3.07 15.18 13.52
CA PHE A 53 -3.94 16.30 13.14
C PHE A 53 -5.24 16.30 13.96
N HIS A 54 -5.81 15.14 14.22
CA HIS A 54 -7.00 14.99 15.05
C HIS A 54 -6.76 15.49 16.50
N GLU A 55 -5.68 15.05 17.14
CA GLU A 55 -5.30 15.46 18.50
C GLU A 55 -5.04 16.97 18.62
N ARG A 56 -4.65 17.61 17.52
CA ARG A 56 -4.43 19.06 17.46
C ARG A 56 -5.68 19.84 17.05
N ALA A 57 -6.84 19.19 16.97
CA ALA A 57 -8.09 19.78 16.48
C ALA A 57 -7.97 20.46 15.12
N LEU A 58 -7.03 20.00 14.26
CA LEU A 58 -6.86 20.47 12.89
C LEU A 58 -7.84 19.73 11.97
N PRO A 59 -8.21 20.35 10.81
CA PRO A 59 -9.10 19.70 9.85
C PRO A 59 -8.53 18.35 9.39
N LEU A 60 -9.30 17.27 9.47
CA LEU A 60 -8.83 15.92 9.08
C LEU A 60 -8.42 15.83 7.60
N TRP A 61 -9.06 16.61 6.72
CA TRP A 61 -8.67 16.69 5.31
C TRP A 61 -7.23 17.17 5.11
N SER A 62 -6.78 18.11 5.95
CA SER A 62 -5.38 18.57 5.90
C SER A 62 -4.41 17.46 6.33
N GLY A 63 -4.81 16.60 7.28
CA GLY A 63 -4.04 15.41 7.67
C GLY A 63 -3.95 14.37 6.55
N ILE A 64 -5.04 14.13 5.81
CA ILE A 64 -5.07 13.22 4.65
C ILE A 64 -4.14 13.73 3.54
N LEU A 65 -4.11 15.04 3.29
CA LEU A 65 -3.22 15.63 2.30
C LEU A 65 -1.76 15.70 2.79
N ALA A 66 -1.54 15.88 4.08
CA ALA A 66 -0.20 15.90 4.68
C ALA A 66 0.46 14.52 4.70
N ALA A 67 -0.30 13.45 4.96
CA ALA A 67 0.23 12.10 5.09
C ALA A 67 1.09 11.66 3.88
N PRO A 68 0.65 11.74 2.62
CA PRO A 68 1.48 11.37 1.48
C PRO A 68 2.73 12.25 1.34
N VAL A 69 2.67 13.54 1.70
CA VAL A 69 3.82 14.43 1.62
C VAL A 69 4.85 14.08 2.69
N VAL A 70 4.42 13.89 3.93
CA VAL A 70 5.29 13.50 5.05
C VAL A 70 5.97 12.18 4.74
N LEU A 71 5.21 11.18 4.25
CA LEU A 71 5.76 9.87 3.93
C LEU A 71 6.63 9.87 2.67
N ALA A 72 6.36 10.74 1.69
CA ALA A 72 7.27 10.95 0.56
C ALA A 72 8.62 11.51 1.02
N CYS A 73 8.61 12.53 1.87
CA CYS A 73 9.84 13.11 2.43
C CYS A 73 10.62 12.10 3.27
N LEU A 74 9.93 11.39 4.16
CA LEU A 74 10.54 10.35 4.99
C LEU A 74 11.14 9.22 4.14
N GLY A 75 10.37 8.70 3.18
CA GLY A 75 10.82 7.67 2.27
C GLY A 75 12.04 8.10 1.45
N PHE A 76 12.04 9.34 0.93
CA PHE A 76 13.17 9.89 0.21
C PHE A 76 14.43 9.98 1.08
N VAL A 77 14.31 10.43 2.33
CA VAL A 77 15.41 10.52 3.28
C VAL A 77 15.92 9.12 3.64
N LEU A 78 15.03 8.20 4.00
CA LEU A 78 15.39 6.83 4.35
C LEU A 78 16.09 6.09 3.20
N GLU A 79 15.61 6.27 1.96
CA GLU A 79 16.27 5.69 0.80
C GLU A 79 17.71 6.22 0.67
N ARG A 80 17.89 7.53 0.74
CA ARG A 80 19.21 8.15 0.54
C ARG A 80 20.22 7.86 1.64
N THR A 81 19.75 7.73 2.87
CA THR A 81 20.64 7.59 4.04
C THR A 81 20.92 6.15 4.40
N VAL A 82 19.92 5.26 4.30
CA VAL A 82 20.01 3.90 4.82
C VAL A 82 19.83 2.86 3.71
N ILE A 83 18.70 2.86 3.00
CA ILE A 83 18.30 1.73 2.14
C ILE A 83 19.25 1.58 0.95
N ARG A 84 19.73 2.69 0.41
CA ARG A 84 20.72 2.71 -0.67
C ARG A 84 21.98 1.90 -0.37
N ARG A 85 22.36 1.77 0.90
CA ARG A 85 23.54 0.98 1.31
C ARG A 85 23.31 -0.52 1.20
N PHE A 86 22.06 -0.95 1.09
CA PHE A 86 21.67 -2.37 1.05
C PHE A 86 21.41 -2.89 -0.37
N TYR A 87 21.51 -2.07 -1.42
CA TYR A 87 21.21 -2.50 -2.80
C TYR A 87 22.10 -3.62 -3.34
N ALA A 88 23.28 -3.83 -2.74
CA ALA A 88 24.18 -4.89 -3.15
C ALA A 88 23.63 -6.30 -2.87
N SER A 89 22.71 -6.45 -1.89
CA SER A 89 22.13 -7.73 -1.50
C SER A 89 20.64 -7.56 -1.18
N PRO A 90 19.73 -8.19 -1.96
CA PRO A 90 18.31 -8.14 -1.68
C PRO A 90 17.95 -8.61 -0.27
N ILE A 91 18.61 -9.66 0.24
CA ILE A 91 18.36 -10.20 1.58
C ILE A 91 18.77 -9.17 2.65
N THR A 92 19.91 -8.51 2.49
CA THR A 92 20.34 -7.46 3.42
C THR A 92 19.38 -6.28 3.40
N ALA A 93 18.84 -5.91 2.24
CA ALA A 93 17.84 -4.86 2.12
C ALA A 93 16.52 -5.24 2.84
N MET A 94 16.08 -6.49 2.70
CA MET A 94 14.89 -7.00 3.40
C MET A 94 15.08 -6.95 4.92
N LEU A 95 16.20 -7.45 5.44
CA LEU A 95 16.52 -7.41 6.88
C LEU A 95 16.67 -5.98 7.40
N GLY A 96 17.34 -5.12 6.64
CA GLY A 96 17.53 -3.71 7.00
C GLY A 96 16.20 -2.94 7.05
N THR A 97 15.32 -3.14 6.07
CA THR A 97 13.98 -2.52 6.08
C THR A 97 13.09 -3.08 7.18
N PHE A 98 13.21 -4.38 7.51
CA PHE A 98 12.51 -4.98 8.64
C PHE A 98 12.95 -4.35 9.97
N ALA A 99 14.27 -4.18 10.18
CA ALA A 99 14.80 -3.52 11.37
C ALA A 99 14.31 -2.06 11.50
N ILE A 100 14.30 -1.30 10.38
CA ILE A 100 13.73 0.05 10.34
C ILE A 100 12.25 0.01 10.73
N GLY A 101 11.49 -0.95 10.19
CA GLY A 101 10.08 -1.13 10.52
C GLY A 101 9.86 -1.35 12.00
N LEU A 102 10.63 -2.23 12.64
CA LEU A 102 10.56 -2.46 14.08
C LEU A 102 10.81 -1.18 14.89
N VAL A 103 11.84 -0.41 14.53
CA VAL A 103 12.14 0.86 15.22
C VAL A 103 10.97 1.84 15.08
N ILE A 104 10.41 2.02 13.88
CA ILE A 104 9.27 2.90 13.65
C ILE A 104 8.07 2.45 14.49
N ARG A 105 7.76 1.16 14.50
CA ARG A 105 6.63 0.60 15.27
C ARG A 105 6.79 0.84 16.75
N GLU A 106 7.96 0.57 17.32
CA GLU A 106 8.19 0.76 18.75
C GLU A 106 8.18 2.23 19.16
N ILE A 107 8.66 3.14 18.30
CA ILE A 107 8.50 4.59 18.52
C ILE A 107 7.02 4.96 18.57
N VAL A 108 6.22 4.54 17.58
CA VAL A 108 4.78 4.85 17.55
C VAL A 108 4.07 4.20 18.72
N ARG A 109 4.41 2.96 19.10
CA ARG A 109 3.85 2.28 20.29
C ARG A 109 4.14 3.06 21.57
N GLY A 110 5.37 3.53 21.73
CA GLY A 110 5.74 4.39 22.87
C GLY A 110 4.93 5.70 22.92
N LEU A 111 4.69 6.33 21.77
CA LEU A 111 3.91 7.56 21.68
C LEU A 111 2.40 7.35 21.92
N LEU A 112 1.84 6.22 21.47
CA LEU A 112 0.43 5.87 21.67
C LEU A 112 0.15 5.30 23.06
N GLY A 113 1.17 4.90 23.82
CA GLY A 113 1.01 4.22 25.11
C GLY A 113 0.36 2.83 25.01
N GLY A 114 0.47 2.15 23.85
CA GLY A 114 -0.12 0.84 23.61
C GLY A 114 -1.64 0.81 23.45
N HIS A 115 -2.30 1.96 23.49
CA HIS A 115 -3.75 2.06 23.42
C HIS A 115 -4.25 2.15 21.98
N TYR A 116 -5.45 1.60 21.76
CA TYR A 116 -6.21 1.80 20.54
C TYR A 116 -6.82 3.20 20.53
N LYS A 117 -6.66 3.93 19.43
CA LYS A 117 -7.19 5.28 19.24
C LYS A 117 -8.21 5.28 18.10
N ALA A 118 -9.44 5.68 18.41
CA ALA A 118 -10.46 5.91 17.42
C ALA A 118 -10.30 7.31 16.81
N ILE A 119 -10.46 7.42 15.50
CA ILE A 119 -10.45 8.70 14.78
C ILE A 119 -11.78 8.80 14.04
N PRO A 120 -12.50 9.91 14.14
CA PRO A 120 -13.77 10.07 13.45
C PRO A 120 -13.56 10.09 11.92
N GLU A 121 -14.58 9.65 11.19
CA GLU A 121 -14.59 9.76 9.73
C GLU A 121 -14.63 11.25 9.34
N PRO A 122 -13.78 11.71 8.39
CA PRO A 122 -13.76 13.10 7.93
C PRO A 122 -15.08 13.56 7.30
N VAL A 123 -15.83 12.61 6.74
CA VAL A 123 -17.19 12.80 6.25
C VAL A 123 -18.07 11.73 6.88
N SER A 124 -18.84 12.12 7.88
CA SER A 124 -19.84 11.25 8.50
C SER A 124 -21.14 11.31 7.72
N GLY A 125 -21.85 10.19 7.63
CA GLY A 125 -23.17 10.10 7.02
C GLY A 125 -23.35 8.81 6.23
N MET A 126 -24.63 8.56 5.90
CA MET A 126 -25.03 7.45 5.06
C MET A 126 -25.79 7.99 3.84
N LEU A 127 -25.51 7.46 2.68
CA LEU A 127 -26.22 7.73 1.45
C LEU A 127 -27.19 6.58 1.20
N SER A 128 -28.49 6.86 1.27
CA SER A 128 -29.53 5.87 1.00
C SER A 128 -29.80 5.79 -0.50
N ILE A 129 -29.45 4.68 -1.14
CA ILE A 129 -29.72 4.39 -2.55
C ILE A 129 -30.57 3.13 -2.60
N ALA A 130 -31.75 3.21 -3.18
CA ALA A 130 -32.69 2.08 -3.33
C ALA A 130 -33.01 1.36 -2.00
N GLY A 131 -33.09 2.11 -0.89
CA GLY A 131 -33.35 1.57 0.44
C GLY A 131 -32.16 0.88 1.13
N LEU A 132 -30.95 1.06 0.61
CA LEU A 132 -29.71 0.61 1.19
C LEU A 132 -28.85 1.80 1.63
N ASP A 133 -28.34 1.74 2.87
CA ASP A 133 -27.50 2.77 3.45
C ASP A 133 -26.03 2.43 3.25
N PHE A 134 -25.30 3.31 2.53
CA PHE A 134 -23.87 3.21 2.25
C PHE A 134 -23.10 4.30 3.01
N SER A 135 -22.00 3.94 3.68
CA SER A 135 -21.12 4.93 4.30
C SER A 135 -20.53 5.87 3.24
N VAL A 136 -20.75 7.17 3.43
CA VAL A 136 -20.17 8.21 2.54
C VAL A 136 -18.66 8.16 2.55
N TRP A 137 -18.04 7.90 3.70
CA TRP A 137 -16.59 7.79 3.81
C TRP A 137 -16.01 6.68 2.94
N ARG A 138 -16.66 5.51 2.89
CA ARG A 138 -16.23 4.41 2.02
C ARG A 138 -16.33 4.75 0.54
N ILE A 139 -17.36 5.49 0.14
CA ILE A 139 -17.48 6.01 -1.24
C ILE A 139 -16.32 6.94 -1.56
N VAL A 140 -15.98 7.86 -0.65
CA VAL A 140 -14.85 8.77 -0.80
C VAL A 140 -13.53 8.01 -0.96
N ILE A 141 -13.31 6.97 -0.15
CA ILE A 141 -12.11 6.11 -0.28
C ILE A 141 -12.03 5.48 -1.67
N ILE A 142 -13.12 4.90 -2.16
CA ILE A 142 -13.16 4.29 -3.50
C ILE A 142 -12.83 5.33 -4.58
N CYS A 143 -13.45 6.50 -4.52
CA CYS A 143 -13.21 7.59 -5.48
C CYS A 143 -11.73 8.06 -5.45
N ILE A 144 -11.18 8.31 -4.25
CA ILE A 144 -9.77 8.71 -4.10
C ILE A 144 -8.85 7.62 -4.67
N THR A 145 -9.12 6.35 -4.37
CA THR A 145 -8.32 5.23 -4.89
C THR A 145 -8.33 5.18 -6.41
N VAL A 146 -9.50 5.28 -7.03
CA VAL A 146 -9.63 5.27 -8.50
C VAL A 146 -8.85 6.43 -9.11
N VAL A 147 -9.00 7.64 -8.55
CA VAL A 147 -8.27 8.83 -9.03
C VAL A 147 -6.75 8.65 -8.88
N VAL A 148 -6.28 8.20 -7.72
CA VAL A 148 -4.83 8.01 -7.46
C VAL A 148 -4.27 6.87 -8.31
N MET A 149 -4.99 5.79 -8.48
CA MET A 149 -4.61 4.67 -9.34
C MET A 149 -4.48 5.12 -10.81
N PHE A 150 -5.48 5.85 -11.31
CA PHE A 150 -5.46 6.38 -12.68
C PHE A 150 -4.35 7.41 -12.86
N ALA A 151 -4.17 8.33 -11.91
CA ALA A 151 -3.09 9.32 -11.94
C ALA A 151 -1.70 8.65 -11.90
N SER A 152 -1.52 7.60 -11.10
CA SER A 152 -0.28 6.82 -11.03
C SER A 152 0.00 6.08 -12.34
N TRP A 153 -1.03 5.49 -12.93
CA TRP A 153 -0.92 4.87 -14.26
C TRP A 153 -0.56 5.89 -15.34
N LEU A 154 -1.25 7.04 -15.37
CA LEU A 154 -1.00 8.11 -16.33
C LEU A 154 0.43 8.67 -16.16
N PHE A 155 0.87 8.87 -14.91
CA PHE A 155 2.22 9.31 -14.60
C PHE A 155 3.26 8.32 -15.16
N LEU A 156 3.11 7.03 -14.87
CA LEU A 156 4.04 6.01 -15.36
C LEU A 156 3.95 5.81 -16.87
N ALA A 157 2.74 5.87 -17.48
CA ALA A 157 2.54 5.60 -18.91
C ALA A 157 2.92 6.77 -19.82
N ARG A 158 2.66 8.02 -19.39
CA ARG A 158 2.67 9.19 -20.29
C ARG A 158 3.74 10.22 -19.98
N THR A 159 4.47 10.14 -18.83
CA THR A 159 5.51 11.13 -18.50
C THR A 159 6.90 10.67 -18.91
N SER A 160 7.81 11.63 -19.14
CA SER A 160 9.23 11.35 -19.38
C SER A 160 9.90 10.68 -18.17
N MET A 161 9.43 10.99 -16.95
CA MET A 161 9.89 10.32 -15.73
C MET A 161 9.45 8.85 -15.72
N GLY A 162 8.20 8.56 -16.03
CA GLY A 162 7.69 7.20 -16.16
C GLY A 162 8.42 6.39 -17.24
N LEU A 163 8.79 7.02 -18.37
CA LEU A 163 9.60 6.37 -19.41
C LEU A 163 10.98 5.97 -18.87
N ARG A 164 11.66 6.90 -18.14
CA ARG A 164 12.96 6.61 -17.51
C ARG A 164 12.86 5.50 -16.48
N ILE A 165 11.78 5.49 -15.72
CA ILE A 165 11.46 4.45 -14.74
C ILE A 165 11.37 3.09 -15.43
N ARG A 166 10.55 2.96 -16.46
CA ARG A 166 10.40 1.70 -17.21
C ARG A 166 11.68 1.27 -17.91
N GLY A 167 12.43 2.21 -18.50
CA GLY A 167 13.72 1.89 -19.12
C GLY A 167 14.76 1.39 -18.12
N ALA A 168 14.80 1.98 -16.91
CA ALA A 168 15.69 1.51 -15.85
C ALA A 168 15.24 0.16 -15.25
N LEU A 169 13.95 -0.15 -15.30
CA LEU A 169 13.41 -1.46 -14.89
C LEU A 169 13.85 -2.57 -15.85
N GLU A 170 13.76 -2.31 -17.14
CA GLU A 170 14.16 -3.29 -18.17
C GLU A 170 15.68 -3.56 -18.15
N ASN A 171 16.48 -2.52 -18.13
CA ASN A 171 17.94 -2.66 -18.08
C ASN A 171 18.60 -1.48 -17.34
N PRO A 172 18.92 -1.65 -16.02
CA PRO A 172 19.56 -0.60 -15.23
C PRO A 172 20.96 -0.21 -15.71
N MET A 173 21.70 -1.13 -16.34
CA MET A 173 23.06 -0.84 -16.87
C MET A 173 22.96 0.02 -18.12
N LEU A 174 22.07 -0.32 -19.04
CA LEU A 174 21.85 0.46 -20.25
C LEU A 174 21.30 1.85 -19.92
N ALA A 175 20.36 1.95 -18.97
CA ALA A 175 19.84 3.22 -18.51
C ALA A 175 20.95 4.15 -17.99
N ARG A 176 21.92 3.60 -17.22
CA ARG A 176 23.09 4.35 -16.75
C ARG A 176 24.00 4.77 -17.91
N ALA A 177 24.22 3.90 -18.89
CA ALA A 177 25.02 4.23 -20.08
C ALA A 177 24.36 5.37 -20.89
N CYS A 178 23.02 5.45 -20.89
CA CYS A 178 22.27 6.57 -21.48
C CYS A 178 22.20 7.83 -20.57
N GLY A 179 22.99 7.90 -19.51
CA GLY A 179 23.05 9.08 -18.61
C GLY A 179 21.91 9.16 -17.59
N ILE A 180 21.08 8.13 -17.45
CA ILE A 180 19.99 8.12 -16.46
C ILE A 180 20.57 7.75 -15.09
N SER A 181 20.44 8.66 -14.11
CA SER A 181 20.84 8.41 -12.73
C SER A 181 19.85 7.45 -12.04
N THR A 182 20.15 6.15 -12.05
CA THR A 182 19.32 5.13 -11.38
C THR A 182 19.16 5.40 -9.88
N ALA A 183 20.18 5.97 -9.22
CA ALA A 183 20.11 6.30 -7.81
C ALA A 183 19.08 7.39 -7.48
N ARG A 184 18.95 8.44 -8.33
CA ARG A 184 17.90 9.45 -8.15
C ARG A 184 16.52 8.85 -8.44
N LEU A 185 16.46 8.00 -9.45
CA LEU A 185 15.23 7.33 -9.86
C LEU A 185 14.69 6.44 -8.75
N TYR A 186 15.56 5.65 -8.10
CA TYR A 186 15.18 4.80 -6.96
C TYR A 186 14.68 5.62 -5.76
N ALA A 187 15.35 6.74 -5.43
CA ALA A 187 14.90 7.63 -4.37
C ALA A 187 13.50 8.21 -4.64
N PHE A 188 13.23 8.66 -5.86
CA PHE A 188 11.90 9.15 -6.25
C PHE A 188 10.85 8.04 -6.23
N THR A 189 11.18 6.85 -6.72
CA THR A 189 10.27 5.70 -6.71
C THR A 189 9.93 5.26 -5.29
N PHE A 190 10.92 5.22 -4.41
CA PHE A 190 10.72 4.90 -3.01
C PHE A 190 9.85 5.95 -2.30
N ALA A 191 10.13 7.24 -2.54
CA ALA A 191 9.31 8.34 -2.03
C ALA A 191 7.85 8.26 -2.52
N PHE A 192 7.66 7.97 -3.80
CA PHE A 192 6.32 7.80 -4.40
C PHE A 192 5.56 6.63 -3.77
N GLY A 193 6.21 5.45 -3.64
CA GLY A 193 5.59 4.29 -2.99
C GLY A 193 5.28 4.54 -1.51
N SER A 194 6.15 5.27 -0.80
CA SER A 194 5.92 5.69 0.59
C SER A 194 4.76 6.67 0.70
N ALA A 195 4.61 7.59 -0.25
CA ALA A 195 3.46 8.52 -0.31
C ALA A 195 2.14 7.76 -0.45
N LEU A 196 2.08 6.75 -1.32
CA LEU A 196 0.87 5.92 -1.49
C LEU A 196 0.53 5.13 -0.22
N ALA A 197 1.54 4.57 0.46
CA ALA A 197 1.35 3.91 1.75
C ALA A 197 0.83 4.87 2.82
N GLY A 198 1.40 6.08 2.89
CA GLY A 198 0.95 7.12 3.82
C GLY A 198 -0.49 7.56 3.58
N LEU A 199 -0.86 7.78 2.31
CA LEU A 199 -2.23 8.10 1.93
C LEU A 199 -3.19 6.96 2.33
N ALA A 200 -2.84 5.72 2.02
CA ALA A 200 -3.66 4.56 2.37
C ALA A 200 -3.87 4.44 3.89
N GLY A 201 -2.80 4.67 4.69
CA GLY A 201 -2.88 4.68 6.15
C GLY A 201 -3.83 5.76 6.68
N ALA A 202 -3.75 6.99 6.14
CA ALA A 202 -4.65 8.07 6.52
C ALA A 202 -6.12 7.80 6.14
N LEU A 203 -6.37 7.13 5.00
CA LEU A 203 -7.72 6.81 4.56
C LEU A 203 -8.36 5.67 5.36
N ILE A 204 -7.56 4.69 5.80
CA ILE A 204 -8.09 3.47 6.44
C ILE A 204 -8.30 3.62 7.94
N VAL A 205 -7.52 4.49 8.60
CA VAL A 205 -7.55 4.60 10.06
C VAL A 205 -8.89 5.04 10.65
N PRO A 206 -9.73 5.88 9.99
CA PRO A 206 -11.08 6.16 10.50
C PRO A 206 -11.99 4.93 10.54
N LEU A 207 -11.74 3.91 9.70
CA LEU A 207 -12.54 2.68 9.67
C LEU A 207 -12.09 1.64 10.70
N TYR A 208 -10.77 1.55 10.93
CA TYR A 208 -10.19 0.46 11.73
C TYR A 208 -9.54 0.96 13.03
N GLY A 209 -9.45 2.29 13.22
CA GLY A 209 -8.73 2.92 14.31
C GLY A 209 -7.21 2.73 14.22
N LEU A 210 -6.48 3.47 15.06
CA LEU A 210 -5.04 3.44 15.12
C LEU A 210 -4.56 2.50 16.23
N SER A 211 -3.76 1.52 15.85
CA SER A 211 -2.95 0.71 16.76
C SER A 211 -1.53 0.60 16.20
N ALA A 212 -0.55 0.37 17.07
CA ALA A 212 0.84 0.25 16.62
C ALA A 212 1.06 -0.92 15.66
N ASP A 213 0.20 -1.92 15.68
CA ASP A 213 0.34 -3.14 14.89
C ASP A 213 -0.48 -3.14 13.58
N ILE A 214 -1.20 -2.04 13.28
CA ILE A 214 -2.03 -1.95 12.08
C ILE A 214 -1.21 -2.17 10.80
N GLY A 215 0.04 -1.68 10.77
CA GLY A 215 0.92 -1.79 9.62
C GLY A 215 1.26 -3.22 9.22
N ILE A 216 1.52 -4.09 10.20
CA ILE A 216 1.94 -5.48 9.94
C ILE A 216 0.84 -6.30 9.27
N ARG A 217 -0.42 -6.08 9.67
CA ARG A 217 -1.57 -6.76 9.07
C ARG A 217 -1.67 -6.48 7.57
N PHE A 218 -1.55 -5.22 7.18
CA PHE A 218 -1.61 -4.83 5.77
C PHE A 218 -0.34 -5.18 5.00
N LEU A 219 0.83 -5.22 5.67
CA LEU A 219 2.07 -5.63 5.05
C LEU A 219 1.99 -7.05 4.49
N VAL A 220 1.54 -8.02 5.30
CA VAL A 220 1.42 -9.42 4.88
C VAL A 220 0.51 -9.56 3.66
N GLN A 221 -0.68 -8.93 3.70
CA GLN A 221 -1.63 -8.97 2.59
C GLN A 221 -1.07 -8.28 1.33
N ALA A 222 -0.32 -7.17 1.50
CA ALA A 222 0.32 -6.47 0.38
C ALA A 222 1.43 -7.32 -0.28
N PHE A 223 2.23 -8.02 0.51
CA PHE A 223 3.22 -8.95 -0.02
C PHE A 223 2.58 -10.08 -0.83
N LEU A 224 1.55 -10.72 -0.28
CA LEU A 224 0.81 -11.76 -0.99
C LEU A 224 0.24 -11.23 -2.31
N SER A 225 -0.29 -10.02 -2.30
CA SER A 225 -0.83 -9.36 -3.49
C SER A 225 0.23 -9.12 -4.56
N VAL A 226 1.40 -8.61 -4.18
CA VAL A 226 2.50 -8.37 -5.13
C VAL A 226 3.05 -9.69 -5.68
N MET A 227 3.19 -10.72 -4.83
CA MET A 227 3.64 -12.05 -5.27
C MET A 227 2.62 -12.70 -6.20
N LEU A 228 1.34 -12.63 -5.88
CA LEU A 228 0.25 -13.20 -6.67
C LEU A 228 0.10 -12.46 -8.01
N GLY A 229 0.14 -11.15 -8.00
CA GLY A 229 0.02 -10.32 -9.20
C GLY A 229 1.24 -10.40 -10.11
N GLY A 230 2.43 -10.56 -9.51
CA GLY A 230 3.73 -10.54 -10.18
C GLY A 230 4.39 -9.16 -10.14
N VAL A 231 5.72 -9.14 -10.12
CA VAL A 231 6.55 -7.93 -10.19
C VAL A 231 6.91 -7.63 -11.65
N GLY A 232 7.23 -6.36 -11.94
CA GLY A 232 7.69 -5.94 -13.28
C GLY A 232 6.60 -5.30 -14.15
N SER A 233 5.35 -5.25 -13.69
CA SER A 233 4.26 -4.50 -14.32
C SER A 233 3.51 -3.65 -13.31
N PHE A 234 2.75 -2.66 -13.77
CA PHE A 234 1.86 -1.88 -12.91
C PHE A 234 0.57 -2.67 -12.61
N GLU A 235 0.09 -3.39 -13.59
CA GLU A 235 -1.19 -4.10 -13.58
C GLU A 235 -1.16 -5.34 -12.67
N GLY A 236 0.00 -6.00 -12.56
CA GLY A 236 0.17 -7.21 -11.75
C GLY A 236 -0.20 -6.99 -10.29
N PRO A 237 0.51 -6.10 -9.57
CA PRO A 237 0.18 -5.76 -8.18
C PRO A 237 -1.27 -5.31 -7.96
N VAL A 238 -1.85 -4.54 -8.91
CA VAL A 238 -3.26 -4.12 -8.84
C VAL A 238 -4.22 -5.30 -8.87
N LEU A 239 -4.02 -6.23 -9.81
CA LEU A 239 -4.84 -7.46 -9.88
C LEU A 239 -4.64 -8.35 -8.65
N GLY A 240 -3.40 -8.48 -8.18
CA GLY A 240 -3.12 -9.19 -6.94
C GLY A 240 -3.83 -8.58 -5.75
N ALA A 241 -3.84 -7.23 -5.64
CA ALA A 241 -4.56 -6.50 -4.61
C ALA A 241 -6.08 -6.69 -4.71
N ALA A 242 -6.62 -6.70 -5.93
CA ALA A 242 -8.04 -6.94 -6.16
C ALA A 242 -8.44 -8.34 -5.68
N ILE A 243 -7.65 -9.35 -5.97
CA ILE A 243 -7.93 -10.74 -5.55
C ILE A 243 -7.75 -10.91 -4.04
N VAL A 244 -6.58 -10.54 -3.50
CA VAL A 244 -6.28 -10.72 -2.07
C VAL A 244 -7.19 -9.85 -1.21
N GLY A 245 -7.44 -8.60 -1.60
CA GLY A 245 -8.35 -7.70 -0.90
C GLY A 245 -9.79 -8.21 -0.89
N SER A 246 -10.30 -8.71 -2.02
CA SER A 246 -11.64 -9.29 -2.10
C SER A 246 -11.75 -10.56 -1.27
N LEU A 247 -10.73 -11.43 -1.27
CA LEU A 247 -10.70 -12.62 -0.43
C LEU A 247 -10.64 -12.25 1.05
N ALA A 248 -9.77 -11.32 1.44
CA ALA A 248 -9.60 -10.90 2.82
C ALA A 248 -10.86 -10.24 3.40
N ALA A 249 -11.62 -9.49 2.58
CA ALA A 249 -12.87 -8.88 3.00
C ALA A 249 -14.07 -9.83 2.91
N GLY A 250 -14.08 -10.76 1.94
CA GLY A 250 -15.22 -11.64 1.67
C GLY A 250 -15.22 -12.93 2.48
N LEU A 251 -14.06 -13.56 2.69
CA LEU A 251 -13.97 -14.85 3.39
C LEU A 251 -14.55 -14.83 4.81
N PRO A 252 -14.40 -13.78 5.64
CA PRO A 252 -14.98 -13.74 6.97
C PRO A 252 -16.51 -13.90 7.01
N TRP A 253 -17.20 -13.71 5.89
CA TRP A 253 -18.64 -13.91 5.74
C TRP A 253 -19.02 -15.36 5.36
N LEU A 254 -18.06 -16.12 4.83
CA LEU A 254 -18.27 -17.49 4.34
C LEU A 254 -17.74 -18.55 5.33
N VAL A 255 -16.71 -18.18 6.10
CA VAL A 255 -16.05 -19.07 7.05
C VAL A 255 -15.89 -18.38 8.41
N PHE A 256 -15.51 -19.13 9.44
CA PHE A 256 -15.20 -18.54 10.74
C PHE A 256 -14.12 -17.45 10.59
N PRO A 257 -14.34 -16.22 11.13
CA PRO A 257 -13.42 -15.08 10.94
C PRO A 257 -11.95 -15.39 11.29
N VAL A 258 -11.71 -16.25 12.28
CA VAL A 258 -10.36 -16.68 12.68
C VAL A 258 -9.63 -17.45 11.58
N LEU A 259 -10.36 -18.13 10.70
CA LEU A 259 -9.79 -18.92 9.59
C LEU A 259 -9.63 -18.11 8.31
N ALA A 260 -10.22 -16.93 8.22
CA ALA A 260 -10.23 -16.13 6.99
C ALA A 260 -8.80 -15.72 6.57
N ASP A 261 -8.03 -15.07 7.45
CA ASP A 261 -6.64 -14.65 7.16
C ASP A 261 -5.72 -15.84 6.81
N PRO A 262 -5.69 -16.97 7.57
CA PRO A 262 -4.97 -18.17 7.18
C PRO A 262 -5.38 -18.72 5.81
N LEU A 263 -6.67 -18.73 5.48
CA LEU A 263 -7.14 -19.20 4.18
C LEU A 263 -6.70 -18.29 3.03
N VAL A 264 -6.74 -16.97 3.19
CA VAL A 264 -6.18 -16.05 2.20
C VAL A 264 -4.72 -16.36 1.93
N PHE A 265 -3.95 -16.61 3.00
CA PHE A 265 -2.54 -16.94 2.88
C PHE A 265 -2.32 -18.26 2.13
N VAL A 266 -3.06 -19.32 2.48
CA VAL A 266 -2.96 -20.63 1.82
C VAL A 266 -3.35 -20.54 0.34
N ILE A 267 -4.45 -19.84 0.01
CA ILE A 267 -4.88 -19.63 -1.38
C ILE A 267 -3.80 -18.89 -2.17
N ALA A 268 -3.26 -17.80 -1.62
CA ALA A 268 -2.21 -17.04 -2.29
C ALA A 268 -0.95 -17.87 -2.51
N LEU A 269 -0.51 -18.64 -1.51
CA LEU A 269 0.63 -19.55 -1.65
C LEU A 269 0.38 -20.65 -2.68
N ALA A 270 -0.83 -21.22 -2.71
CA ALA A 270 -1.19 -22.21 -3.72
C ALA A 270 -1.07 -21.65 -5.14
N VAL A 271 -1.59 -20.43 -5.37
CA VAL A 271 -1.47 -19.78 -6.68
C VAL A 271 -0.01 -19.51 -7.04
N VAL A 272 0.79 -18.98 -6.12
CA VAL A 272 2.23 -18.71 -6.35
C VAL A 272 3.00 -20.00 -6.63
N LYS A 273 2.65 -21.12 -5.96
CA LYS A 273 3.26 -22.43 -6.24
C LYS A 273 3.04 -22.89 -7.68
N PHE A 274 1.84 -22.66 -8.23
CA PHE A 274 1.51 -23.06 -9.62
C PHE A 274 1.94 -22.00 -10.65
N ARG A 275 2.04 -20.71 -10.25
CA ARG A 275 2.47 -19.59 -11.09
C ARG A 275 3.50 -18.72 -10.37
N PRO A 276 4.76 -19.17 -10.26
CA PRO A 276 5.80 -18.48 -9.49
C PRO A 276 6.18 -17.11 -10.06
N GLN A 277 5.82 -16.82 -11.31
CA GLN A 277 6.04 -15.49 -11.92
C GLN A 277 4.88 -14.52 -11.70
N GLY A 278 3.82 -14.95 -10.98
CA GLY A 278 2.58 -14.19 -10.79
C GLY A 278 1.59 -14.36 -11.94
N LEU A 279 0.40 -13.73 -11.78
CA LEU A 279 -0.70 -13.83 -12.74
C LEU A 279 -0.41 -13.08 -14.05
N ILE A 280 0.27 -11.93 -13.94
CA ILE A 280 0.74 -11.13 -15.08
C ILE A 280 2.27 -11.23 -15.15
N ALA A 281 2.76 -12.36 -15.66
CA ALA A 281 4.15 -12.44 -16.05
C ALA A 281 4.33 -11.74 -17.40
N LYS A 282 5.10 -10.65 -17.46
CA LYS A 282 5.71 -10.27 -18.73
C LYS A 282 6.71 -11.36 -19.06
N GLY A 283 6.38 -12.17 -20.06
CA GLY A 283 7.34 -13.11 -20.62
C GLY A 283 8.63 -12.35 -20.93
N ARG A 284 9.75 -12.79 -20.38
CA ARG A 284 11.07 -12.39 -20.90
C ARG A 284 11.09 -12.92 -22.34
N LEU A 285 10.91 -12.03 -23.32
CA LEU A 285 11.34 -12.24 -24.68
C LEU A 285 12.85 -12.26 -24.73
#